data_687de8fc4823b9e9951939cbe75ad6fb
#
_entry.id   687de8fc4823b9e9951939cbe75ad6fb
#
_cell.length_a   1.000
_cell.length_b   1.000
_cell.length_c   1.000
_cell.angle_alpha   90.00
_cell.angle_beta   90.00
_cell.angle_gamma   90.00
#
_symmetry.space_group_name_H-M   'P 1'
#
loop_
_entity.id
_entity.type
_entity.pdbx_description
1 polymer ?
#
loop_
_entity_poly.entity_id
_entity_poly.type
_entity_poly.pdbx_seq_one_letter_code
_entity_poly.pdbx_strand_id
1 'polypeptide(L)'
;IEKAKVKAEAEGVSHLVSFVEQDVLTADFSSATIITSYLRSFGNKKLLPHFRKQLKPGIRIITCDFSIPGLLPEKCVIVENGVRYVTYLYLWTL
;
A
#
# COMPACT_ATOMS: atom_id res chain seq x y z
N ILE A 1 -12.10 -10.60 4.57
CA ILE A 1 -12.14 -9.80 5.81
C ILE A 1 -12.31 -10.68 7.04
N GLU A 2 -13.25 -11.62 7.06
CA GLU A 2 -13.45 -12.47 8.22
C GLU A 2 -12.22 -13.33 8.57
N LYS A 3 -11.54 -13.87 7.58
CA LYS A 3 -10.29 -14.62 7.80
C LYS A 3 -9.19 -13.74 8.37
N ALA A 4 -9.10 -12.50 7.92
CA ALA A 4 -8.11 -11.54 8.42
C ALA A 4 -8.41 -11.16 9.87
N LYS A 5 -9.66 -10.97 10.24
CA LYS A 5 -10.07 -10.69 11.62
C LYS A 5 -9.73 -11.84 12.55
N VAL A 6 -10.03 -13.08 12.14
CA VAL A 6 -9.71 -14.28 12.92
C VAL A 6 -8.20 -14.40 13.13
N LYS A 7 -7.43 -14.17 12.10
CA LYS A 7 -5.97 -14.21 12.18
C LYS A 7 -5.43 -13.14 13.12
N ALA A 8 -5.96 -11.92 13.05
CA ALA A 8 -5.54 -10.84 13.94
C ALA A 8 -5.83 -11.15 15.42
N GLU A 9 -6.96 -11.78 15.70
CA GLU A 9 -7.28 -12.23 17.06
C GLU A 9 -6.31 -13.33 17.52
N ALA A 10 -6.05 -14.30 16.65
CA ALA A 10 -5.13 -15.40 16.96
C ALA A 10 -3.71 -14.91 17.25
N GLU A 11 -3.26 -13.87 16.56
CA GLU A 11 -1.94 -13.25 16.75
C GLU A 11 -1.91 -12.21 17.89
N GLY A 12 -3.03 -11.94 18.52
CA GLY A 12 -3.11 -11.00 19.63
C GLY A 12 -2.98 -9.52 19.21
N VAL A 13 -3.26 -9.20 17.95
CA VAL A 13 -3.10 -7.85 17.41
C VAL A 13 -4.41 -7.21 16.97
N SER A 14 -5.55 -7.80 17.29
CA SER A 14 -6.85 -7.28 16.87
C SER A 14 -7.09 -5.83 17.29
N HIS A 15 -6.54 -5.40 18.43
CA HIS A 15 -6.63 -4.03 18.93
C HIS A 15 -5.77 -3.03 18.13
N LEU A 16 -4.85 -3.52 17.29
CA LEU A 16 -3.94 -2.70 16.50
C LEU A 16 -4.39 -2.54 15.04
N VAL A 17 -5.42 -3.27 14.63
CA VAL A 17 -5.85 -3.32 13.23
C VAL A 17 -7.32 -3.04 13.09
N SER A 18 -7.68 -2.49 11.93
CA SER A 18 -9.06 -2.28 11.52
C SER A 18 -9.21 -2.75 10.08
N PHE A 19 -10.25 -3.53 9.81
CA PHE A 19 -10.53 -4.04 8.48
C PHE A 19 -11.80 -3.38 7.94
N VAL A 20 -11.71 -2.81 6.75
CA VAL A 20 -12.83 -2.13 6.11
C VAL A 20 -13.05 -2.73 4.74
N GLU A 21 -14.24 -3.24 4.50
CA GLU A 21 -14.66 -3.67 3.17
C GLU A 21 -15.21 -2.46 2.41
N GLN A 22 -14.40 -1.90 1.52
CA GLN A 22 -14.71 -0.65 0.86
C GLN A 22 -13.98 -0.55 -0.47
N ASP A 23 -14.57 0.16 -1.44
CA ASP A 23 -13.86 0.57 -2.63
C ASP A 23 -12.73 1.51 -2.21
N VAL A 24 -11.50 1.14 -2.56
CA VAL A 24 -10.31 1.88 -2.17
C VAL A 24 -10.33 3.33 -2.68
N LEU A 25 -11.01 3.61 -3.80
CA LEU A 25 -11.11 4.96 -4.35
C LEU A 25 -12.02 5.88 -3.51
N THR A 26 -12.82 5.32 -2.60
CA THR A 26 -13.68 6.09 -1.70
C THR A 26 -13.12 6.18 -0.29
N ALA A 27 -11.99 5.54 -0.02
CA ALA A 27 -11.40 5.50 1.32
C ALA A 27 -10.74 6.82 1.71
N ASP A 28 -10.74 7.10 3.00
CA ASP A 28 -10.04 8.24 3.58
C ASP A 28 -8.64 7.81 4.06
N PHE A 29 -7.60 8.34 3.43
CA PHE A 29 -6.21 8.07 3.76
C PHE A 29 -5.54 9.21 4.54
N SER A 30 -6.29 10.25 4.89
CA SER A 30 -5.71 11.51 5.40
C SER A 30 -4.92 11.34 6.71
N SER A 31 -5.21 10.32 7.50
CA SER A 31 -4.50 10.05 8.75
C SER A 31 -3.33 9.07 8.59
N ALA A 32 -3.11 8.54 7.40
CA ALA A 32 -2.04 7.58 7.18
C ALA A 32 -0.67 8.24 7.24
N THR A 33 0.32 7.52 7.76
CA THR A 33 1.74 7.92 7.74
C THR A 33 2.55 7.07 6.78
N ILE A 34 2.12 5.84 6.55
CA ILE A 34 2.68 4.92 5.57
C ILE A 34 1.53 4.21 4.87
N ILE A 35 1.62 4.12 3.55
CA ILE A 35 0.67 3.36 2.74
C ILE A 35 1.43 2.26 2.04
N THR A 36 0.92 1.04 2.13
CA THR A 36 1.42 -0.09 1.36
C THR A 36 0.33 -0.60 0.44
N SER A 37 0.69 -0.97 -0.77
CA SER A 37 -0.27 -1.35 -1.80
C SER A 37 0.28 -2.49 -2.65
N TYR A 38 -0.58 -3.44 -2.95
CA TYR A 38 -0.34 -4.46 -3.96
C TYR A 38 -1.49 -4.40 -4.98
N LEU A 39 -1.42 -3.40 -5.84
CA LEU A 39 -2.37 -3.19 -6.92
C LEU A 39 -1.64 -3.15 -8.25
N ARG A 40 -2.32 -3.50 -9.32
CA ARG A 40 -1.76 -3.35 -10.67
C ARG A 40 -1.56 -1.86 -11.00
N SER A 41 -0.72 -1.59 -12.00
CA SER A 41 -0.40 -0.20 -12.40
C SER A 41 -1.63 0.66 -12.64
N PHE A 42 -2.69 0.09 -13.18
CA PHE A 42 -3.94 0.80 -13.43
C PHE A 42 -4.61 1.26 -12.13
N GLY A 43 -4.64 0.40 -11.10
CA GLY A 43 -5.14 0.77 -9.79
C GLY A 43 -4.28 1.83 -9.10
N ASN A 44 -2.96 1.69 -9.19
CA ASN A 44 -2.02 2.68 -8.67
C ASN A 44 -2.19 4.04 -9.35
N LYS A 45 -2.39 4.05 -10.65
CA LYS A 45 -2.64 5.27 -11.41
C LYS A 45 -3.91 5.98 -10.96
N LYS A 46 -4.98 5.23 -10.72
CA LYS A 46 -6.25 5.79 -10.23
C LYS A 46 -6.14 6.36 -8.82
N LEU A 47 -5.32 5.75 -7.96
CA LEU A 47 -5.15 6.19 -6.59
C LEU A 47 -4.30 7.46 -6.46
N LEU A 48 -3.41 7.72 -7.39
CA LEU A 48 -2.47 8.83 -7.27
C LEU A 48 -3.14 10.19 -7.01
N PRO A 49 -4.22 10.59 -7.72
CA PRO A 49 -4.90 11.85 -7.42
C PRO A 49 -5.46 11.90 -6.00
N HIS A 50 -5.96 10.77 -5.49
CA HIS A 50 -6.49 10.68 -4.13
C HIS A 50 -5.37 10.84 -3.10
N PHE A 51 -4.21 10.24 -3.34
CA PHE A 51 -3.05 10.41 -2.47
C PHE A 51 -2.58 11.86 -2.43
N ARG A 52 -2.47 12.51 -3.59
CA ARG A 52 -2.04 13.91 -3.67
C ARG A 52 -2.99 14.86 -2.96
N LYS A 53 -4.29 14.56 -3.00
CA LYS A 53 -5.32 15.39 -2.37
C LYS A 53 -5.37 15.20 -0.85
N GLN A 54 -5.19 13.97 -0.38
CA GLN A 54 -5.44 13.61 1.00
C GLN A 54 -4.18 13.57 1.87
N LEU A 55 -3.05 13.16 1.32
CA LEU A 55 -1.85 12.91 2.10
C LEU A 55 -1.05 14.17 2.33
N LYS A 56 -0.53 14.29 3.55
CA LYS A 56 0.38 15.37 3.93
C LYS A 56 1.78 15.11 3.38
N PRO A 57 2.61 16.16 3.18
CA PRO A 57 4.00 15.97 2.81
C PRO A 57 4.74 15.08 3.82
N GLY A 58 5.65 14.25 3.33
CA GLY A 58 6.42 13.34 4.15
C GLY A 58 5.82 11.94 4.33
N ILE A 59 4.61 11.71 3.84
CA ILE A 59 3.99 10.38 3.87
C ILE A 59 4.71 9.46 2.89
N ARG A 60 5.01 8.25 3.33
CA ARG A 60 5.67 7.24 2.50
C ARG A 60 4.65 6.29 1.88
N ILE A 61 4.86 6.00 0.60
CA ILE A 61 4.05 5.03 -0.14
C ILE A 61 4.99 3.94 -0.63
N ILE A 62 4.62 2.70 -0.39
CA ILE A 62 5.34 1.52 -0.87
C ILE A 62 4.38 0.69 -1.71
N THR A 63 4.75 0.41 -2.96
CA THR A 63 3.99 -0.49 -3.81
C THR A 63 4.81 -1.74 -4.10
N CYS A 64 4.12 -2.86 -4.25
CA CYS A 64 4.72 -4.16 -4.51
C CYS A 64 4.49 -4.54 -5.97
N ASP A 65 5.54 -4.90 -6.69
CA ASP A 65 5.61 -5.35 -8.08
C ASP A 65 5.16 -4.32 -9.14
N PHE A 66 4.23 -3.45 -8.83
CA PHE A 66 3.70 -2.47 -9.78
C PHE A 66 3.98 -1.06 -9.31
N SER A 67 4.67 -0.29 -10.14
CA SER A 67 4.95 1.11 -9.88
C SER A 67 3.69 1.98 -10.04
N ILE A 68 3.78 3.24 -9.63
CA ILE A 68 2.75 4.24 -9.92
C ILE A 68 3.10 4.91 -11.25
N PRO A 69 2.28 4.73 -12.31
CA PRO A 69 2.57 5.35 -13.60
C PRO A 69 2.64 6.88 -13.51
N GLY A 70 3.63 7.44 -14.15
CA GLY A 70 3.82 8.90 -14.19
C GLY A 70 4.51 9.49 -12.97
N LEU A 71 4.86 8.68 -11.98
CA LEU A 71 5.57 9.12 -10.79
C LEU A 71 6.85 8.31 -10.63
N LEU A 72 8.00 8.97 -10.69
CA LEU A 72 9.30 8.31 -10.56
C LEU A 72 9.53 7.92 -9.10
N PRO A 73 9.81 6.63 -8.80
CA PRO A 73 10.06 6.22 -7.43
C PRO A 73 11.38 6.79 -6.90
N GLU A 74 11.40 7.12 -5.63
CA GLU A 74 12.61 7.53 -4.92
C GLU A 74 13.60 6.36 -4.81
N LYS A 75 13.07 5.16 -4.60
CA LYS A 75 13.87 3.95 -4.43
C LYS A 75 13.13 2.74 -4.96
N CYS A 76 13.86 1.83 -5.58
CA CYS A 76 13.37 0.52 -5.94
C CYS A 76 14.23 -0.55 -5.27
N VAL A 77 13.62 -1.44 -4.51
CA VAL A 77 14.30 -2.55 -3.83
C VAL A 77 13.83 -3.85 -4.45
N ILE A 78 14.78 -4.71 -4.79
CA ILE A 78 14.50 -6.03 -5.33
C ILE A 78 14.67 -7.04 -4.19
N VAL A 79 13.60 -7.80 -3.92
CA VAL A 79 13.61 -8.84 -2.91
C VAL A 79 13.50 -10.19 -3.60
N GLU A 80 14.49 -11.05 -3.41
CA GLU A 80 14.48 -12.40 -3.93
C GLU A 80 13.85 -13.34 -2.91
N ASN A 81 12.79 -14.02 -3.33
CA ASN A 81 12.01 -14.92 -2.50
C ASN A 81 12.18 -16.36 -3.01
N GLY A 82 13.32 -16.98 -2.71
CA GLY A 82 13.66 -18.32 -3.20
C GLY A 82 14.09 -18.31 -4.66
N VAL A 83 13.98 -19.47 -5.33
CA VAL A 83 14.58 -19.69 -6.65
C VAL A 83 13.76 -19.13 -7.81
N ARG A 84 12.48 -18.80 -7.59
CA ARG A 84 11.55 -18.49 -8.69
C ARG A 84 10.84 -17.14 -8.58
N TYR A 85 10.95 -16.45 -7.45
CA TYR A 85 10.16 -15.25 -7.21
C TYR A 85 11.05 -14.06 -6.89
N VAL A 86 10.88 -13.01 -7.67
CA VAL A 86 11.49 -11.72 -7.44
C VAL A 86 10.38 -10.72 -7.20
N THR A 87 10.44 -10.02 -6.08
CA THR A 87 9.49 -8.98 -5.75
C THR A 87 10.16 -7.63 -5.85
N TYR A 88 9.52 -6.69 -6.54
CA TYR A 88 9.99 -5.31 -6.66
C TYR A 88 9.21 -4.45 -5.69
N LEU A 89 9.92 -3.72 -4.84
CA LEU A 89 9.32 -2.74 -3.94
C LEU A 89 9.71 -1.34 -4.38
N TYR A 90 8.73 -0.50 -4.61
CA TYR A 90 8.90 0.89 -5.02
C TYR A 90 8.52 1.81 -3.88
N LEU A 91 9.36 2.80 -3.61
CA LEU A 91 9.17 3.74 -2.51
C LEU A 91 9.06 5.16 -3.04
N TRP A 92 8.05 5.87 -2.54
CA TRP A 92 7.88 7.31 -2.72
C TRP A 92 7.74 7.99 -1.37
N THR A 93 8.25 9.22 -1.29
CA THR A 93 7.97 10.13 -0.18
C THR A 93 7.26 11.35 -0.78
N LEU A 94 6.06 11.59 -0.35
CA LEU A 94 5.29 12.74 -0.82
C LEU A 94 5.64 14.05 -0.12
#